data_19923de28bedba9e67732cb28be6905e
#
_entry.id   19923de28bedba9e67732cb28be6905e
#
_cell.length_a   1.000
_cell.length_b   1.000
_cell.length_c   1.000
_cell.angle_alpha   90.00
_cell.angle_beta   90.00
_cell.angle_gamma   90.00
#
_symmetry.space_group_name_H-M   'P 1'
#
loop_
_entity.id
_entity.type
_entity.pdbx_description
1 polymer ?
#
loop_
_entity_poly.entity_id
_entity_poly.type
_entity_poly.pdbx_seq_one_letter_code
_entity_poly.pdbx_strand_id
1 'polypeptide(L)'
;MIKKTLYFGNPAYLSLRMEQMVIKLPEIEKATGIFEVTKQQSVVTRPIEDIGIVVLDNKQITITQGLLEALLENNCAVITCDNNRMPVGLMLPLCGNTVQSESPISRGLRISQEIVKALN
;
A
#
# COMPACT_ATOMS: atom_id res chain seq x y z
N MET A 1 -3.19 10.94 17.44
CA MET A 1 -3.80 9.78 16.78
C MET A 1 -2.77 8.72 16.51
N ILE A 2 -3.09 7.49 16.84
CA ILE A 2 -2.15 6.39 16.66
C ILE A 2 -2.46 5.70 15.35
N LYS A 3 -1.49 5.66 14.46
CA LYS A 3 -1.67 4.98 13.18
C LYS A 3 -1.32 3.52 13.33
N LYS A 4 -1.98 2.68 12.53
CA LYS A 4 -1.82 1.25 12.65
C LYS A 4 -0.91 0.69 11.58
N THR A 5 -0.32 -0.45 11.87
CA THR A 5 0.46 -1.20 10.91
C THR A 5 -0.41 -2.31 10.36
N LEU A 6 -0.51 -2.40 9.04
CA LEU A 6 -1.26 -3.45 8.40
C LEU A 6 -0.29 -4.43 7.75
N TYR A 7 -0.43 -5.69 8.10
CA TYR A 7 0.45 -6.73 7.58
C TYR A 7 -0.36 -7.69 6.71
N PHE A 8 0.08 -7.90 5.47
CA PHE A 8 -0.61 -8.78 4.55
C PHE A 8 0.29 -9.96 4.22
N GLY A 9 0.01 -11.10 4.81
CA GLY A 9 0.78 -12.31 4.57
C GLY A 9 0.08 -13.31 3.68
N ASN A 10 -1.09 -12.96 3.15
CA ASN A 10 -1.87 -13.83 2.28
C ASN A 10 -2.24 -13.10 1.01
N PRO A 11 -2.65 -13.82 -0.02
CA PRO A 11 -3.06 -13.15 -1.26
C PRO A 11 -4.16 -12.13 -1.01
N ALA A 12 -4.07 -11.00 -1.63
CA ALA A 12 -5.04 -9.94 -1.44
C ALA A 12 -5.01 -8.98 -2.62
N TYR A 13 -6.12 -8.30 -2.84
CA TYR A 13 -6.20 -7.26 -3.85
C TYR A 13 -6.50 -5.97 -3.11
N LEU A 14 -5.61 -5.01 -3.21
CA LEU A 14 -5.71 -3.78 -2.47
C LEU A 14 -5.97 -2.62 -3.43
N SER A 15 -6.98 -1.83 -3.13
CA SER A 15 -7.33 -0.71 -4.00
C SER A 15 -7.82 0.47 -3.15
N LEU A 16 -8.09 1.58 -3.81
CA LEU A 16 -8.53 2.79 -3.14
C LEU A 16 -9.95 3.11 -3.54
N ARG A 17 -10.77 3.50 -2.58
CA ARG A 17 -12.11 3.93 -2.89
C ARG A 17 -12.57 4.90 -1.81
N MET A 18 -12.91 6.11 -2.20
CA MET A 18 -13.39 7.13 -1.26
C MET A 18 -12.45 7.33 -0.10
N GLU A 19 -11.18 7.44 -0.40
CA GLU A 19 -10.13 7.69 0.59
C GLU A 19 -10.02 6.58 1.62
N GLN A 20 -10.40 5.37 1.24
CA GLN A 20 -10.24 4.22 2.09
C GLN A 20 -9.53 3.11 1.33
N MET A 21 -8.72 2.34 2.03
CA MET A 21 -8.11 1.16 1.46
C MET A 21 -9.15 0.06 1.42
N VAL A 22 -9.37 -0.52 0.25
CA VAL A 22 -10.30 -1.62 0.09
C VAL A 22 -9.49 -2.90 -0.03
N ILE A 23 -9.74 -3.85 0.85
CA ILE A 23 -9.00 -5.10 0.91
C ILE A 23 -9.93 -6.23 0.51
N LYS A 24 -9.60 -6.91 -0.59
CA LYS A 24 -10.38 -8.06 -1.03
C LYS A 24 -9.53 -9.31 -0.85
N LEU A 25 -10.07 -10.29 -0.18
CA LEU A 25 -9.36 -11.52 0.12
C LEU A 25 -9.95 -12.68 -0.65
N PRO A 26 -9.24 -13.23 -1.61
CA PRO A 26 -9.79 -14.31 -2.42
C PRO A 26 -9.80 -15.67 -1.74
N GLU A 27 -9.21 -15.77 -0.59
CA GLU A 27 -9.10 -17.07 0.05
C GLU A 27 -10.43 -17.70 0.35
N ILE A 28 -11.41 -16.91 0.61
CA ILE A 28 -12.70 -17.46 0.97
C ILE A 28 -13.32 -18.23 -0.16
N GLU A 29 -13.04 -17.83 -1.38
CA GLU A 29 -13.58 -18.53 -2.50
C GLU A 29 -13.08 -19.94 -2.57
N LYS A 30 -11.85 -20.16 -2.21
CA LYS A 30 -11.32 -21.49 -2.25
C LYS A 30 -11.85 -22.33 -1.13
N ALA A 31 -12.10 -21.72 -0.04
CA ALA A 31 -12.52 -22.48 1.11
C ALA A 31 -13.87 -23.04 0.95
N THR A 32 -14.72 -22.44 0.18
CA THR A 32 -15.94 -22.97 0.16
C THR A 32 -16.44 -23.51 -1.00
N GLY A 33 -16.23 -23.06 -2.08
CA GLY A 33 -16.75 -23.64 -3.24
C GLY A 33 -18.15 -24.16 -3.04
N ILE A 34 -18.70 -24.00 -1.92
CA ILE A 34 -19.96 -24.55 -1.67
C ILE A 34 -21.07 -23.59 -1.83
N PHE A 35 -20.98 -22.47 -1.27
CA PHE A 35 -22.03 -21.52 -1.33
C PHE A 35 -21.62 -20.30 -2.09
N GLU A 36 -22.46 -19.86 -2.98
CA GLU A 36 -22.16 -18.69 -3.73
C GLU A 36 -22.14 -17.46 -2.89
N VAL A 37 -22.90 -17.49 -1.83
CA VAL A 37 -22.95 -16.36 -0.95
C VAL A 37 -21.59 -16.01 -0.39
N THR A 38 -20.77 -16.99 -0.16
CA THR A 38 -19.49 -16.74 0.44
C THR A 38 -18.50 -16.15 -0.53
N LYS A 39 -18.78 -16.22 -1.81
CA LYS A 39 -17.88 -15.63 -2.74
C LYS A 39 -17.85 -14.14 -2.66
N GLN A 40 -18.78 -13.59 -1.98
CA GLN A 40 -18.79 -12.24 -1.94
C GLN A 40 -17.95 -11.67 -0.97
N GLN A 41 -17.40 -12.10 -0.28
CA GLN A 41 -16.80 -11.79 0.51
C GLN A 41 -16.13 -11.20 1.20
N SER A 42 -15.31 -11.14 1.47
CA SER A 42 -14.47 -10.60 2.24
C SER A 42 -13.97 -9.36 1.74
N VAL A 43 -14.68 -8.29 1.79
CA VAL A 43 -14.19 -6.98 1.47
C VAL A 43 -14.14 -6.19 2.76
N VAL A 44 -12.95 -5.71 3.11
CA VAL A 44 -12.75 -4.94 4.32
C VAL A 44 -12.22 -3.59 3.92
N THR A 45 -12.64 -2.52 4.58
CA THR A 45 -12.13 -1.21 4.27
C THR A 45 -11.48 -0.60 5.49
N ARG A 46 -10.48 0.25 5.27
CA ARG A 46 -9.80 0.96 6.34
C ARG A 46 -9.52 2.37 5.88
N PRO A 47 -9.78 3.38 6.71
CA PRO A 47 -9.47 4.75 6.31
C PRO A 47 -7.97 4.92 6.11
N ILE A 48 -7.58 5.60 5.05
CA ILE A 48 -6.17 5.79 4.75
C ILE A 48 -5.46 6.52 5.87
N GLU A 49 -6.12 7.49 6.48
CA GLU A 49 -5.46 8.29 7.50
C GLU A 49 -5.15 7.50 8.77
N ASP A 50 -5.72 6.32 8.93
CA ASP A 50 -5.42 5.50 10.11
C ASP A 50 -4.25 4.57 9.87
N ILE A 51 -3.68 4.54 8.69
CA ILE A 51 -2.64 3.58 8.35
C ILE A 51 -1.29 4.26 8.38
N GLY A 52 -0.36 3.68 9.12
CA GLY A 52 0.99 4.23 9.20
C GLY A 52 2.00 3.44 8.39
N ILE A 53 1.85 2.12 8.36
CA ILE A 53 2.76 1.25 7.62
C ILE A 53 1.97 0.11 7.02
N VAL A 54 2.28 -0.22 5.76
CA VAL A 54 1.68 -1.36 5.10
C VAL A 54 2.81 -2.33 4.77
N VAL A 55 2.69 -3.58 5.18
CA VAL A 55 3.69 -4.60 4.92
C VAL A 55 3.11 -5.62 3.95
N LEU A 56 3.73 -5.75 2.78
CA LEU A 56 3.27 -6.66 1.74
C LEU A 56 4.18 -7.89 1.74
N ASP A 57 3.66 -9.00 2.24
CA ASP A 57 4.47 -10.19 2.46
C ASP A 57 3.88 -11.41 1.78
N ASN A 58 3.49 -11.26 0.52
CA ASN A 58 2.99 -12.38 -0.25
C ASN A 58 3.12 -12.03 -1.72
N LYS A 59 3.54 -12.98 -2.54
CA LYS A 59 3.74 -12.72 -3.95
C LYS A 59 2.47 -12.44 -4.69
N GLN A 60 1.33 -12.84 -4.17
CA GLN A 60 0.07 -12.69 -4.88
C GLN A 60 -0.74 -11.52 -4.37
N ILE A 61 -0.08 -10.50 -3.90
CA ILE A 61 -0.74 -9.28 -3.52
C ILE A 61 -0.73 -8.34 -4.71
N THR A 62 -1.90 -7.81 -5.06
CA THR A 62 -2.01 -6.81 -6.10
C THR A 62 -2.42 -5.50 -5.45
N ILE A 63 -1.77 -4.42 -5.82
CA ILE A 63 -2.07 -3.13 -5.24
C ILE A 63 -2.13 -2.11 -6.36
N THR A 64 -3.10 -1.21 -6.31
CA THR A 64 -3.26 -0.23 -7.39
C THR A 64 -2.37 0.97 -7.16
N GLN A 65 -2.01 1.63 -8.25
CA GLN A 65 -1.21 2.84 -8.17
C GLN A 65 -1.95 3.93 -7.39
N GLY A 66 -3.27 4.02 -7.55
CA GLY A 66 -4.03 5.03 -6.82
C GLY A 66 -3.94 4.84 -5.32
N LEU A 67 -3.92 3.59 -4.87
CA LEU A 67 -3.78 3.33 -3.44
C LEU A 67 -2.38 3.67 -2.96
N LEU A 68 -1.35 3.32 -3.73
CA LEU A 68 0.01 3.65 -3.34
C LEU A 68 0.17 5.16 -3.19
N GLU A 69 -0.38 5.90 -4.13
CA GLU A 69 -0.28 7.34 -4.10
C GLU A 69 -0.96 7.89 -2.84
N ALA A 70 -2.15 7.43 -2.53
CA ALA A 70 -2.88 7.91 -1.38
C ALA A 70 -2.17 7.57 -0.07
N LEU A 71 -1.59 6.37 0.01
CA LEU A 71 -0.87 5.99 1.21
C LEU A 71 0.33 6.90 1.44
N LEU A 72 1.09 7.11 0.40
CA LEU A 72 2.30 7.94 0.54
C LEU A 72 1.96 9.39 0.80
N GLU A 73 0.89 9.89 0.24
CA GLU A 73 0.47 11.26 0.50
C GLU A 73 0.01 11.44 1.94
N ASN A 74 -0.40 10.37 2.58
CA ASN A 74 -0.83 10.43 3.97
C ASN A 74 0.25 9.96 4.94
N ASN A 75 1.49 10.02 4.51
CA ASN A 75 2.65 9.69 5.34
C ASN A 75 2.68 8.22 5.77
N CYS A 76 2.19 7.35 4.94
CA CYS A 76 2.23 5.93 5.21
C CYS A 76 3.42 5.32 4.46
N ALA A 77 4.19 4.47 5.11
CA ALA A 77 5.29 3.78 4.46
C ALA A 77 4.81 2.43 3.94
N VAL A 78 5.41 1.94 2.87
CA VAL A 78 5.05 0.64 2.30
C VAL A 78 6.31 -0.23 2.25
N ILE A 79 6.25 -1.41 2.85
CA ILE A 79 7.36 -2.34 2.88
C ILE A 79 6.97 -3.57 2.09
N THR A 80 7.84 -4.03 1.20
CA THR A 80 7.58 -5.26 0.46
C THR A 80 8.64 -6.29 0.84
N CYS A 81 8.25 -7.56 0.85
CA CYS A 81 9.10 -8.63 1.32
C CYS A 81 9.36 -9.66 0.23
N ASP A 82 10.40 -10.45 0.41
CA ASP A 82 10.74 -11.47 -0.58
C ASP A 82 10.13 -12.81 -0.19
N ASN A 83 10.54 -13.88 -0.85
CA ASN A 83 9.99 -15.20 -0.61
C ASN A 83 10.31 -15.73 0.77
N ASN A 84 11.33 -15.19 1.40
CA ASN A 84 11.73 -15.62 2.73
C ASN A 84 11.14 -14.73 3.80
N ARG A 85 10.18 -13.91 3.43
CA ARG A 85 9.50 -13.00 4.34
C ARG A 85 10.43 -11.97 4.94
N MET A 86 11.44 -11.60 4.18
CA MET A 86 12.38 -10.58 4.59
C MET A 86 12.15 -9.30 3.80
N PRO A 87 12.16 -8.14 4.43
CA PRO A 87 11.93 -6.89 3.71
C PRO A 87 13.00 -6.68 2.65
N VAL A 88 12.58 -6.38 1.44
CA VAL A 88 13.50 -6.10 0.35
C VAL A 88 13.32 -4.71 -0.22
N GLY A 89 12.25 -4.03 0.12
CA GLY A 89 12.00 -2.70 -0.41
C GLY A 89 11.17 -1.87 0.51
N LEU A 90 11.32 -0.57 0.40
CA LEU A 90 10.61 0.37 1.25
C LEU A 90 10.25 1.58 0.44
N MET A 91 8.97 1.97 0.46
CA MET A 91 8.53 3.19 -0.16
C MET A 91 8.22 4.19 0.94
N LEU A 92 8.80 5.36 0.84
CA LEU A 92 8.57 6.42 1.80
C LEU A 92 8.06 7.67 1.11
N PRO A 93 7.27 8.47 1.80
CA PRO A 93 6.80 9.71 1.20
C PRO A 93 7.95 10.64 0.91
N LEU A 94 7.92 11.25 -0.26
CA LEU A 94 8.93 12.23 -0.59
C LEU A 94 8.60 13.59 0.01
N CYS A 95 7.32 13.84 0.25
CA CYS A 95 6.87 15.10 0.77
C CYS A 95 6.46 14.96 2.21
N GLY A 96 7.33 14.52 3.03
CA GLY A 96 6.98 14.31 4.41
C GLY A 96 6.87 15.61 5.15
N ASN A 97 6.52 15.50 6.44
CA ASN A 97 6.28 16.58 7.22
C ASN A 97 7.48 17.20 7.76
N THR A 98 8.57 17.27 7.12
CA THR A 98 9.75 17.79 7.69
C THR A 98 9.80 19.27 7.55
N VAL A 99 10.37 19.91 8.52
CA VAL A 99 10.48 21.32 8.51
C VAL A 99 11.91 21.67 8.22
N GLN A 100 12.39 21.30 7.11
CA GLN A 100 13.76 21.55 6.78
C GLN A 100 13.90 22.86 6.04
N SER A 101 15.08 23.44 6.06
CA SER A 101 15.31 24.64 5.34
C SER A 101 15.11 24.41 3.85
N GLU A 102 15.45 23.27 3.37
CA GLU A 102 15.27 22.97 1.99
C GLU A 102 13.95 22.27 1.79
N SER A 103 13.18 22.67 0.81
CA SER A 103 11.87 22.13 0.59
C SER A 103 11.93 20.65 0.20
N PRO A 104 11.29 19.78 0.92
CA PRO A 104 11.25 18.37 0.51
C PRO A 104 10.53 18.17 -0.81
N ILE A 105 9.58 19.04 -1.13
CA ILE A 105 8.85 18.95 -2.38
C ILE A 105 9.78 19.22 -3.55
N SER A 106 10.62 20.24 -3.45
CA SER A 106 11.55 20.53 -4.53
C SER A 106 12.52 19.40 -4.75
N ARG A 107 12.99 18.80 -3.67
CA ARG A 107 13.91 17.68 -3.78
C ARG A 107 13.23 16.50 -4.42
N GLY A 108 12.00 16.20 -4.02
CA GLY A 108 11.25 15.10 -4.58
C GLY A 108 10.99 15.28 -6.06
N LEU A 109 10.64 16.50 -6.47
CA LEU A 109 10.41 16.77 -7.87
C LEU A 109 11.67 16.59 -8.70
N ARG A 110 12.82 17.00 -8.17
CA ARG A 110 14.06 16.83 -8.89
C ARG A 110 14.39 15.36 -9.09
N ILE A 111 14.23 14.55 -8.05
CA ILE A 111 14.49 13.13 -8.14
C ILE A 111 13.54 12.49 -9.13
N SER A 112 12.27 12.86 -9.11
CA SER A 112 11.30 12.29 -10.02
C SER A 112 11.66 12.60 -11.46
N GLN A 113 12.10 13.82 -11.73
CA GLN A 113 12.44 14.19 -13.08
C GLN A 113 13.64 13.41 -13.57
N GLU A 114 14.59 13.16 -12.71
CA GLU A 114 15.76 12.39 -13.11
C GLU A 114 15.42 10.95 -13.39
N ILE A 115 14.51 10.39 -12.61
CA ILE A 115 14.07 9.02 -12.85
C ILE A 115 13.37 8.93 -14.20
N VAL A 116 12.50 9.88 -14.51
CA VAL A 116 11.80 9.86 -15.77
C VAL A 116 12.76 9.97 -16.93
N LYS A 117 13.79 10.81 -16.82
CA LYS A 117 14.79 10.90 -17.86
C LYS A 117 15.51 9.59 -18.06
N ALA A 118 15.79 8.88 -16.99
CA ALA A 118 16.51 7.62 -17.09
C ALA A 118 15.67 6.54 -17.77
N LEU A 119 14.36 6.62 -17.65
CA LEU A 119 13.49 5.63 -18.25
C LEU A 119 13.18 5.91 -19.71
N ASN A 120 13.39 7.10 -20.15
CA ASN A 120 13.18 7.45 -21.55
C ASN A 120 14.48 7.31 -22.33
#